data_188d5111f044dfe34086eaef287d1367
#
_entry.id   188d5111f044dfe34086eaef287d1367
#
_cell.length_a   1.000
_cell.length_b   1.000
_cell.length_c   1.000
_cell.angle_alpha   90.00
_cell.angle_beta   90.00
_cell.angle_gamma   90.00
#
_symmetry.space_group_name_H-M   'P 1'
#
loop_
_entity.id
_entity.type
_entity.pdbx_description
1 polymer ?
#
loop_
_entity_poly.entity_id
_entity_poly.type
_entity_poly.pdbx_seq_one_letter_code
_entity_poly.pdbx_strand_id
1 'polypeptide(L)'
;MVKIKKEKIKFKAFELKTPITVGNTQYNNTYNYQVIDILFQNILKVPKDQRKYKNNEVTFNLLKYKQSDNTHIMQGIFSTARHGEVKETINTETQEVIIEKEILPIEGVKNEIIFTIDKRSGLLLIQEDKLNHVISRSILKLFINKHRSLIYPYIEQFNNEHLVKKATLSKRPFYTLTTLPPIDFFEKLKEFKSIKSGILYINKSEKTEPTDVIKGLEEELNDYEITDYDVEIKIKNKSPLGIKKAFEQYFKRVKELQKYDSYAIEGVTKVGSVKKITPDTFTREFEVLIEKNSSGLLNQIQIVEEMQKIINSKANPLYNDEKENTFSSTYLLKEVSDIQNEIDKILSGYDKPQKTEEEKDEAREKAEVEA
;
A
#
# COMPACT_ATOMS: atom_id res chain seq x y z
N MET A 1 21.58 38.43 2.11
CA MET A 1 21.42 36.95 2.24
C MET A 1 19.96 36.60 1.99
N VAL A 2 19.65 35.83 0.95
CA VAL A 2 18.30 35.35 0.69
C VAL A 2 17.97 34.34 1.78
N LYS A 3 16.92 34.62 2.55
CA LYS A 3 16.45 33.71 3.61
C LYS A 3 15.83 32.47 2.97
N ILE A 4 16.54 31.33 2.98
CA ILE A 4 16.05 30.08 2.46
C ILE A 4 14.82 29.66 3.29
N LYS A 5 13.66 29.60 2.65
CA LYS A 5 12.44 29.09 3.31
C LYS A 5 12.51 27.58 3.41
N LYS A 6 12.20 27.04 4.58
CA LYS A 6 12.11 25.60 4.82
C LYS A 6 10.66 25.22 5.13
N GLU A 7 10.24 24.06 4.64
CA GLU A 7 8.92 23.49 4.96
C GLU A 7 9.09 22.15 5.65
N LYS A 8 8.23 21.92 6.65
CA LYS A 8 8.12 20.64 7.35
C LYS A 8 7.31 19.65 6.49
N ILE A 9 7.96 18.54 6.13
CA ILE A 9 7.37 17.47 5.34
C ILE A 9 7.34 16.19 6.17
N LYS A 10 6.32 15.37 5.92
CA LYS A 10 6.16 14.07 6.54
C LYS A 10 6.32 12.96 5.50
N PHE A 11 6.96 11.87 5.91
CA PHE A 11 7.03 10.62 5.17
C PHE A 11 6.24 9.55 5.93
N LYS A 12 5.29 8.93 5.26
CA LYS A 12 4.53 7.78 5.78
C LYS A 12 5.28 6.49 5.50
N ALA A 13 5.38 5.61 6.49
CA ALA A 13 6.10 4.35 6.39
C ALA A 13 5.15 3.17 6.24
N PHE A 14 5.41 2.35 5.22
CA PHE A 14 4.72 1.09 4.95
C PHE A 14 5.73 -0.06 4.87
N GLU A 15 5.27 -1.25 5.10
CA GLU A 15 6.06 -2.47 4.93
C GLU A 15 5.47 -3.31 3.78
N LEU A 16 6.32 -3.62 2.81
CA LEU A 16 6.05 -4.55 1.73
C LEU A 16 6.62 -5.93 2.10
N LYS A 17 5.83 -6.97 1.92
CA LYS A 17 6.25 -8.37 2.07
C LYS A 17 5.80 -9.16 0.85
N THR A 18 6.49 -10.23 0.56
CA THR A 18 6.18 -11.19 -0.49
C THR A 18 6.19 -12.58 0.12
N PRO A 19 5.05 -13.06 0.65
CA PRO A 19 4.99 -14.36 1.29
C PRO A 19 5.45 -15.46 0.36
N ILE A 20 6.24 -16.39 0.88
CA ILE A 20 6.76 -17.54 0.16
C ILE A 20 6.40 -18.83 0.92
N THR A 21 6.00 -19.86 0.22
CA THR A 21 5.79 -21.19 0.80
C THR A 21 6.97 -22.08 0.45
N VAL A 22 7.56 -22.76 1.45
CA VAL A 22 8.64 -23.74 1.26
C VAL A 22 8.19 -25.06 1.87
N GLY A 23 8.01 -26.06 1.03
CA GLY A 23 7.35 -27.30 1.43
C GLY A 23 5.92 -27.04 1.89
N ASN A 24 5.63 -27.35 3.16
CA ASN A 24 4.32 -27.11 3.79
C ASN A 24 4.32 -25.89 4.72
N THR A 25 5.38 -25.06 4.71
CA THR A 25 5.52 -23.94 5.63
C THR A 25 5.44 -22.62 4.87
N GLN A 26 4.50 -21.77 5.23
CA GLN A 26 4.38 -20.43 4.70
C GLN A 26 5.18 -19.43 5.56
N TYR A 27 6.03 -18.66 4.90
CA TYR A 27 6.85 -17.60 5.49
C TYR A 27 6.28 -16.23 5.10
N ASN A 28 5.52 -15.63 5.99
CA ASN A 28 4.81 -14.36 5.75
C ASN A 28 5.70 -13.12 5.86
N ASN A 29 6.90 -13.26 6.46
CA ASN A 29 7.81 -12.13 6.75
C ASN A 29 8.95 -12.00 5.74
N THR A 30 8.85 -12.68 4.63
CA THR A 30 9.85 -12.62 3.56
C THR A 30 9.59 -11.41 2.65
N TYR A 31 10.66 -10.90 2.06
CA TYR A 31 10.57 -9.86 1.04
C TYR A 31 11.46 -10.20 -0.15
N ASN A 32 10.84 -10.47 -1.29
CA ASN A 32 11.52 -10.64 -2.57
C ASN A 32 11.34 -9.34 -3.37
N TYR A 33 12.39 -8.51 -3.41
CA TYR A 33 12.33 -7.21 -4.08
C TYR A 33 12.03 -7.32 -5.58
N GLN A 34 12.42 -8.42 -6.26
CA GLN A 34 12.19 -8.61 -7.70
C GLN A 34 10.69 -8.59 -8.04
N VAL A 35 9.84 -9.10 -7.15
CA VAL A 35 8.36 -9.07 -7.34
C VAL A 35 7.86 -7.64 -7.53
N ILE A 36 8.26 -6.74 -6.67
CA ILE A 36 7.81 -5.34 -6.71
C ILE A 36 8.55 -4.55 -7.79
N ASP A 37 9.83 -4.82 -7.97
CA ASP A 37 10.68 -4.12 -8.95
C ASP A 37 10.19 -4.40 -10.38
N ILE A 38 10.02 -5.67 -10.75
CA ILE A 38 9.51 -6.08 -12.05
C ILE A 38 8.09 -5.53 -12.28
N LEU A 39 7.23 -5.63 -11.28
CA LEU A 39 5.87 -5.12 -11.39
C LEU A 39 5.86 -3.61 -11.71
N PHE A 40 6.58 -2.79 -10.93
CA PHE A 40 6.57 -1.33 -11.12
C PHE A 40 7.24 -0.91 -12.41
N GLN A 41 8.32 -1.58 -12.84
CA GLN A 41 8.94 -1.33 -14.14
C GLN A 41 7.96 -1.61 -15.30
N ASN A 42 7.19 -2.69 -15.22
CA ASN A 42 6.23 -3.04 -16.25
C ASN A 42 4.94 -2.21 -16.19
N ILE A 43 4.51 -1.76 -15.01
CA ILE A 43 3.44 -0.76 -14.91
C ILE A 43 3.79 0.50 -15.70
N LEU A 44 5.05 0.94 -15.72
CA LEU A 44 5.46 2.12 -16.49
C LEU A 44 5.33 1.94 -18.01
N LYS A 45 5.34 0.71 -18.53
CA LYS A 45 5.13 0.41 -19.95
C LYS A 45 3.65 0.43 -20.34
N VAL A 46 2.72 0.31 -19.37
CA VAL A 46 1.27 0.43 -19.63
C VAL A 46 0.94 1.86 -20.07
N PRO A 47 0.07 2.07 -21.07
CA PRO A 47 -0.40 3.39 -21.48
C PRO A 47 -0.92 4.22 -20.31
N LYS A 48 -0.62 5.54 -20.30
CA LYS A 48 -0.88 6.42 -19.14
C LYS A 48 -2.34 6.44 -18.70
N ASP A 49 -3.27 6.41 -19.65
CA ASP A 49 -4.71 6.41 -19.42
C ASP A 49 -5.19 5.10 -18.76
N GLN A 50 -4.57 3.97 -19.08
CA GLN A 50 -4.91 2.65 -18.55
C GLN A 50 -4.13 2.32 -17.27
N ARG A 51 -2.94 2.89 -17.09
CA ARG A 51 -2.08 2.70 -15.91
C ARG A 51 -2.70 3.23 -14.63
N LYS A 52 -3.44 4.33 -14.71
CA LYS A 52 -4.04 4.98 -13.55
C LYS A 52 -5.07 4.08 -12.84
N TYR A 53 -5.10 4.13 -11.51
CA TYR A 53 -6.28 3.79 -10.73
C TYR A 53 -7.16 5.03 -10.68
N LYS A 54 -8.43 4.90 -10.97
CA LYS A 54 -9.43 5.97 -10.94
C LYS A 54 -10.72 5.44 -10.33
N ASN A 55 -11.31 6.21 -9.44
CA ASN A 55 -12.70 6.09 -9.02
C ASN A 55 -13.40 7.44 -9.19
N ASN A 56 -14.61 7.59 -8.65
CA ASN A 56 -15.40 8.82 -8.80
C ASN A 56 -14.76 10.06 -8.15
N GLU A 57 -13.87 9.87 -7.17
CA GLU A 57 -13.31 10.96 -6.37
C GLU A 57 -11.83 11.21 -6.65
N VAL A 58 -11.07 10.17 -6.95
CA VAL A 58 -9.61 10.27 -7.00
C VAL A 58 -8.99 9.55 -8.18
N THR A 59 -7.85 10.08 -8.62
CA THR A 59 -6.93 9.41 -9.56
C THR A 59 -5.57 9.22 -8.87
N PHE A 60 -5.01 8.03 -9.06
CA PHE A 60 -3.68 7.66 -8.60
C PHE A 60 -2.90 6.98 -9.73
N ASN A 61 -1.65 7.39 -9.96
CA ASN A 61 -0.83 6.86 -11.05
C ASN A 61 0.64 6.80 -10.67
N LEU A 62 1.39 5.88 -11.28
CA LEU A 62 2.86 5.80 -11.20
C LEU A 62 3.45 6.58 -12.38
N LEU A 63 4.24 7.62 -12.12
CA LEU A 63 4.87 8.43 -13.16
C LEU A 63 6.30 8.02 -13.46
N LYS A 64 7.07 7.71 -12.42
CA LYS A 64 8.50 7.36 -12.51
C LYS A 64 8.83 6.26 -11.52
N TYR A 65 9.76 5.40 -11.91
CA TYR A 65 10.36 4.38 -11.06
C TYR A 65 11.73 4.04 -11.58
N LYS A 66 12.75 4.16 -10.78
CA LYS A 66 14.14 3.88 -11.13
C LYS A 66 14.97 3.53 -9.91
N GLN A 67 16.10 2.90 -10.13
CA GLN A 67 17.10 2.73 -9.08
C GLN A 67 17.71 4.08 -8.72
N SER A 68 17.95 4.32 -7.44
CA SER A 68 18.70 5.49 -6.98
C SER A 68 20.21 5.22 -7.13
N ASP A 69 21.04 6.24 -6.83
CA ASP A 69 22.50 6.07 -6.77
C ASP A 69 22.92 5.04 -5.72
N ASN A 70 22.11 4.84 -4.69
CA ASN A 70 22.24 3.72 -3.77
C ASN A 70 21.59 2.48 -4.36
N THR A 71 22.37 1.42 -4.61
CA THR A 71 21.95 0.18 -5.28
C THR A 71 20.85 -0.57 -4.55
N HIS A 72 20.68 -0.33 -3.24
CA HIS A 72 19.64 -0.97 -2.42
C HIS A 72 18.33 -0.19 -2.38
N ILE A 73 18.27 0.99 -3.00
CA ILE A 73 17.09 1.85 -2.92
C ILE A 73 16.52 2.09 -4.31
N MET A 74 15.23 1.79 -4.47
CA MET A 74 14.42 2.24 -5.59
C MET A 74 13.72 3.53 -5.22
N GLN A 75 13.58 4.43 -6.19
CA GLN A 75 12.85 5.68 -6.04
C GLN A 75 11.84 5.87 -7.15
N GLY A 76 10.76 6.57 -6.85
CA GLY A 76 9.73 6.83 -7.85
C GLY A 76 8.88 8.04 -7.51
N ILE A 77 7.96 8.33 -8.41
CA ILE A 77 6.99 9.41 -8.28
C ILE A 77 5.61 8.85 -8.59
N PHE A 78 4.69 9.01 -7.63
CA PHE A 78 3.26 8.87 -7.86
C PHE A 78 2.66 10.22 -8.24
N SER A 79 1.58 10.23 -8.99
CA SER A 79 0.71 11.38 -9.12
C SER A 79 -0.65 11.09 -8.53
N THR A 80 -1.19 12.07 -7.84
CA THR A 80 -2.52 12.06 -7.28
C THR A 80 -3.32 13.22 -7.84
N ALA A 81 -4.63 13.04 -7.93
CA ALA A 81 -5.57 14.12 -8.18
C ALA A 81 -6.91 13.78 -7.49
N ARG A 82 -7.59 14.79 -6.97
CA ARG A 82 -8.96 14.68 -6.49
C ARG A 82 -9.87 15.41 -7.47
N HIS A 83 -10.97 14.75 -7.86
CA HIS A 83 -11.86 15.24 -8.90
C HIS A 83 -12.96 16.15 -8.34
N GLY A 84 -13.41 17.11 -9.18
CA GLY A 84 -14.60 17.89 -8.90
C GLY A 84 -14.52 18.85 -7.71
N GLU A 85 -13.36 19.02 -7.11
CA GLU A 85 -13.19 20.04 -6.07
C GLU A 85 -12.96 21.41 -6.73
N VAL A 86 -13.92 22.30 -6.59
CA VAL A 86 -13.73 23.70 -6.93
C VAL A 86 -12.78 24.32 -5.90
N LYS A 87 -11.61 24.76 -6.34
CA LYS A 87 -10.69 25.51 -5.49
C LYS A 87 -10.84 26.99 -5.82
N GLU A 88 -11.48 27.70 -4.90
CA GLU A 88 -11.49 29.15 -4.93
C GLU A 88 -10.12 29.66 -4.45
N THR A 89 -9.51 30.54 -5.21
CA THR A 89 -8.36 31.32 -4.74
C THR A 89 -8.85 32.70 -4.32
N ILE A 90 -8.32 33.19 -3.22
CA ILE A 90 -8.63 34.55 -2.74
C ILE A 90 -7.37 35.40 -2.83
N ASN A 91 -7.55 36.65 -3.19
CA ASN A 91 -6.51 37.64 -2.97
C ASN A 91 -6.36 37.85 -1.46
N THR A 92 -5.20 37.55 -0.92
CA THR A 92 -4.96 37.59 0.54
C THR A 92 -4.99 39.02 1.11
N GLU A 93 -4.84 40.05 0.27
CA GLU A 93 -4.90 41.46 0.68
C GLU A 93 -6.31 42.01 0.59
N THR A 94 -7.02 41.77 -0.52
CA THR A 94 -8.36 42.33 -0.76
C THR A 94 -9.50 41.42 -0.30
N GLN A 95 -9.21 40.13 -0.01
CA GLN A 95 -10.17 39.06 0.29
C GLN A 95 -11.15 38.77 -0.85
N GLU A 96 -10.90 39.29 -2.04
CA GLU A 96 -11.73 39.03 -3.21
C GLU A 96 -11.46 37.59 -3.71
N VAL A 97 -12.56 36.91 -4.06
CA VAL A 97 -12.51 35.56 -4.65
C VAL A 97 -12.06 35.72 -6.10
N ILE A 98 -10.94 35.05 -6.43
CA ILE A 98 -10.46 34.92 -7.79
C ILE A 98 -10.96 33.57 -8.29
N ILE A 99 -11.99 33.56 -9.13
CA ILE A 99 -12.48 32.34 -9.78
C ILE A 99 -11.49 32.04 -10.90
N GLU A 100 -10.49 31.19 -10.60
CA GLU A 100 -9.73 30.54 -11.66
C GLU A 100 -10.61 29.43 -12.20
N LYS A 101 -10.64 29.22 -13.46
CA LYS A 101 -11.29 28.18 -14.27
C LYS A 101 -12.16 27.17 -13.49
N GLU A 102 -13.42 27.07 -13.84
CA GLU A 102 -14.32 26.02 -13.35
C GLU A 102 -13.70 24.64 -13.66
N ILE A 103 -13.39 23.85 -12.62
CA ILE A 103 -12.81 22.52 -12.77
C ILE A 103 -13.94 21.55 -13.13
N LEU A 104 -13.84 20.93 -14.30
CA LEU A 104 -14.82 19.94 -14.73
C LEU A 104 -14.79 18.72 -13.78
N PRO A 105 -15.91 17.98 -13.65
CA PRO A 105 -15.99 16.80 -12.77
C PRO A 105 -14.92 15.73 -13.04
N ILE A 106 -14.33 15.72 -14.25
CA ILE A 106 -13.25 14.80 -14.66
C ILE A 106 -11.85 15.39 -14.46
N GLU A 107 -11.72 16.66 -14.13
CA GLU A 107 -10.46 17.35 -13.88
C GLU A 107 -10.13 17.36 -12.38
N GLY A 108 -8.85 17.48 -12.06
CA GLY A 108 -8.37 17.61 -10.69
C GLY A 108 -6.98 18.20 -10.64
N VAL A 109 -6.63 18.81 -9.52
CA VAL A 109 -5.29 19.38 -9.32
C VAL A 109 -4.29 18.26 -9.09
N LYS A 110 -3.34 18.14 -10.03
CA LYS A 110 -2.27 17.14 -9.95
C LYS A 110 -1.29 17.47 -8.82
N ASN A 111 -0.96 16.46 -8.02
CA ASN A 111 0.15 16.48 -7.08
C ASN A 111 1.14 15.37 -7.38
N GLU A 112 2.44 15.64 -7.29
CA GLU A 112 3.51 14.65 -7.45
C GLU A 112 4.09 14.29 -6.10
N ILE A 113 4.13 13.00 -5.80
CA ILE A 113 4.49 12.43 -4.51
C ILE A 113 5.70 11.54 -4.69
N ILE A 114 6.80 11.87 -4.03
CA ILE A 114 8.03 11.08 -4.06
C ILE A 114 7.90 9.89 -3.10
N PHE A 115 8.42 8.75 -3.52
CA PHE A 115 8.54 7.57 -2.69
C PHE A 115 9.87 6.86 -2.89
N THR A 116 10.27 6.06 -1.89
CA THR A 116 11.44 5.19 -1.95
C THR A 116 11.11 3.82 -1.36
N ILE A 117 11.76 2.77 -1.90
CA ILE A 117 11.65 1.39 -1.43
C ILE A 117 13.04 0.87 -1.11
N ASP A 118 13.25 0.35 0.09
CA ASP A 118 14.46 -0.39 0.44
C ASP A 118 14.33 -1.85 -0.04
N LYS A 119 15.18 -2.26 -0.98
CA LYS A 119 15.20 -3.63 -1.53
C LYS A 119 15.52 -4.71 -0.51
N ARG A 120 16.19 -4.36 0.58
CA ARG A 120 16.62 -5.30 1.62
C ARG A 120 15.48 -5.64 2.58
N SER A 121 14.72 -4.62 2.98
CA SER A 121 13.74 -4.73 4.06
C SER A 121 12.28 -4.65 3.60
N GLY A 122 12.01 -4.14 2.40
CA GLY A 122 10.65 -3.83 1.95
C GLY A 122 10.07 -2.56 2.58
N LEU A 123 10.89 -1.75 3.26
CA LEU A 123 10.42 -0.45 3.76
C LEU A 123 10.08 0.47 2.59
N LEU A 124 8.82 0.89 2.53
CA LEU A 124 8.31 1.86 1.58
C LEU A 124 8.04 3.17 2.33
N LEU A 125 8.79 4.22 2.00
CA LEU A 125 8.55 5.58 2.47
C LEU A 125 7.87 6.38 1.38
N ILE A 126 6.77 7.06 1.73
CA ILE A 126 6.00 7.89 0.80
C ILE A 126 5.83 9.28 1.40
N GLN A 127 6.16 10.30 0.62
CA GLN A 127 5.86 11.69 0.97
C GLN A 127 4.34 11.87 1.21
N GLU A 128 4.00 12.62 2.24
CA GLU A 128 2.59 12.94 2.54
C GLU A 128 1.96 13.73 1.39
N ASP A 129 0.79 13.29 0.97
CA ASP A 129 -0.04 13.99 -0.04
C ASP A 129 -0.88 15.07 0.65
N LYS A 130 -0.26 16.22 0.94
CA LYS A 130 -0.92 17.35 1.62
C LYS A 130 -2.02 18.01 0.78
N LEU A 131 -1.93 17.91 -0.54
CA LEU A 131 -2.84 18.61 -1.45
C LEU A 131 -4.15 17.82 -1.66
N ASN A 132 -4.02 16.53 -1.97
CA ASN A 132 -5.15 15.71 -2.39
C ASN A 132 -5.57 14.66 -1.36
N HIS A 133 -4.69 14.33 -0.39
CA HIS A 133 -4.93 13.31 0.65
C HIS A 133 -5.36 11.94 0.11
N VAL A 134 -4.88 11.58 -1.10
CA VAL A 134 -5.25 10.34 -1.79
C VAL A 134 -4.45 9.14 -1.28
N ILE A 135 -3.18 9.35 -0.86
CA ILE A 135 -2.29 8.27 -0.49
C ILE A 135 -2.76 7.57 0.78
N SER A 136 -3.23 6.35 0.60
CA SER A 136 -3.60 5.42 1.67
C SER A 136 -3.16 4.00 1.32
N ARG A 137 -3.12 3.11 2.32
CA ARG A 137 -2.85 1.68 2.09
C ARG A 137 -3.83 1.08 1.08
N SER A 138 -5.11 1.40 1.21
CA SER A 138 -6.16 0.87 0.34
C SER A 138 -5.95 1.28 -1.12
N ILE A 139 -5.68 2.55 -1.38
CA ILE A 139 -5.43 3.03 -2.76
C ILE A 139 -4.18 2.38 -3.36
N LEU A 140 -3.10 2.25 -2.58
CA LEU A 140 -1.89 1.56 -3.02
C LEU A 140 -2.17 0.09 -3.37
N LYS A 141 -2.93 -0.63 -2.52
CA LYS A 141 -3.33 -2.02 -2.78
C LYS A 141 -4.19 -2.13 -4.04
N LEU A 142 -5.18 -1.28 -4.21
CA LEU A 142 -6.06 -1.27 -5.39
C LEU A 142 -5.25 -1.01 -6.67
N PHE A 143 -4.32 -0.05 -6.63
CA PHE A 143 -3.44 0.25 -7.76
C PHE A 143 -2.54 -0.96 -8.11
N ILE A 144 -1.86 -1.55 -7.14
CA ILE A 144 -0.98 -2.70 -7.34
C ILE A 144 -1.79 -3.90 -7.88
N ASN A 145 -2.93 -4.19 -7.28
CA ASN A 145 -3.79 -5.32 -7.67
C ASN A 145 -4.38 -5.16 -9.08
N LYS A 146 -4.67 -3.93 -9.52
CA LYS A 146 -5.10 -3.65 -10.89
C LYS A 146 -4.10 -4.20 -11.92
N HIS A 147 -2.81 -4.14 -11.63
CA HIS A 147 -1.74 -4.52 -12.54
C HIS A 147 -1.11 -5.89 -12.25
N ARG A 148 -1.75 -6.70 -11.41
CA ARG A 148 -1.22 -7.99 -10.93
C ARG A 148 -0.84 -8.98 -12.03
N SER A 149 -1.53 -8.94 -13.18
CA SER A 149 -1.22 -9.83 -14.32
C SER A 149 0.21 -9.65 -14.84
N LEU A 150 0.79 -8.46 -14.71
CA LEU A 150 2.16 -8.16 -15.14
C LEU A 150 3.24 -8.89 -14.34
N ILE A 151 2.91 -9.43 -13.16
CA ILE A 151 3.87 -10.18 -12.33
C ILE A 151 3.68 -11.70 -12.45
N TYR A 152 2.61 -12.18 -13.05
CA TYR A 152 2.33 -13.62 -13.15
C TYR A 152 3.42 -14.42 -13.88
N PRO A 153 4.00 -13.95 -15.01
CA PRO A 153 5.10 -14.66 -15.65
C PRO A 153 6.31 -14.85 -14.72
N TYR A 154 6.64 -13.84 -13.92
CA TYR A 154 7.70 -13.96 -12.91
C TYR A 154 7.38 -15.01 -11.87
N ILE A 155 6.15 -15.04 -11.35
CA ILE A 155 5.72 -16.01 -10.34
C ILE A 155 5.79 -17.44 -10.90
N GLU A 156 5.37 -17.63 -12.16
CA GLU A 156 5.42 -18.93 -12.82
C GLU A 156 6.86 -19.40 -13.02
N GLN A 157 7.74 -18.55 -13.53
CA GLN A 157 9.16 -18.89 -13.66
C GLN A 157 9.80 -19.17 -12.32
N PHE A 158 9.53 -18.33 -11.30
CA PHE A 158 10.01 -18.55 -9.94
C PHE A 158 9.61 -19.94 -9.40
N ASN A 159 8.35 -20.30 -9.53
CA ASN A 159 7.82 -21.56 -9.07
C ASN A 159 8.46 -22.75 -9.81
N ASN A 160 8.71 -22.61 -11.11
CA ASN A 160 9.35 -23.63 -11.92
C ASN A 160 10.84 -23.83 -11.56
N GLU A 161 11.60 -22.74 -11.41
CA GLU A 161 13.02 -22.83 -11.06
C GLU A 161 13.27 -23.35 -9.64
N HIS A 162 12.32 -23.13 -8.74
CA HIS A 162 12.43 -23.55 -7.34
C HIS A 162 11.66 -24.84 -6.99
N LEU A 163 11.21 -25.61 -7.99
CA LEU A 163 10.50 -26.88 -7.78
C LEU A 163 11.26 -27.84 -6.88
N VAL A 164 12.57 -27.99 -7.08
CA VAL A 164 13.43 -28.89 -6.26
C VAL A 164 13.47 -28.45 -4.79
N LYS A 165 13.50 -27.13 -4.56
CA LYS A 165 13.48 -26.54 -3.21
C LYS A 165 12.07 -26.47 -2.62
N LYS A 166 11.04 -26.87 -3.40
CA LYS A 166 9.62 -26.74 -3.05
C LYS A 166 9.23 -25.33 -2.61
N ALA A 167 9.90 -24.30 -3.17
CA ALA A 167 9.62 -22.91 -2.85
C ALA A 167 8.66 -22.33 -3.90
N THR A 168 7.56 -21.73 -3.44
CA THR A 168 6.51 -21.19 -4.31
C THR A 168 6.07 -19.82 -3.87
N LEU A 169 5.77 -18.96 -4.85
CA LEU A 169 5.07 -17.71 -4.68
C LEU A 169 3.61 -17.89 -5.11
N SER A 170 2.69 -17.30 -4.37
CA SER A 170 1.27 -17.29 -4.74
C SER A 170 0.97 -16.18 -5.74
N LYS A 171 0.04 -16.43 -6.68
CA LYS A 171 -0.51 -15.37 -7.54
C LYS A 171 -1.47 -14.45 -6.77
N ARG A 172 -2.08 -14.95 -5.67
CA ARG A 172 -2.99 -14.21 -4.80
C ARG A 172 -2.95 -14.80 -3.38
N PRO A 173 -2.50 -14.03 -2.38
CA PRO A 173 -1.79 -12.76 -2.49
C PRO A 173 -0.31 -12.97 -2.87
N PHE A 174 0.19 -12.21 -3.85
CA PHE A 174 1.62 -12.25 -4.20
C PHE A 174 2.46 -11.26 -3.36
N TYR A 175 1.81 -10.36 -2.66
CA TYR A 175 2.42 -9.41 -1.74
C TYR A 175 1.45 -9.07 -0.61
N THR A 176 1.99 -8.55 0.47
CA THR A 176 1.25 -7.85 1.51
C THR A 176 1.80 -6.44 1.68
N LEU A 177 0.92 -5.49 1.93
CA LEU A 177 1.26 -4.10 2.24
C LEU A 177 0.63 -3.74 3.57
N THR A 178 1.45 -3.45 4.56
CA THR A 178 1.00 -3.06 5.89
C THR A 178 1.51 -1.66 6.25
N THR A 179 0.72 -0.91 6.99
CA THR A 179 1.19 0.33 7.61
C THR A 179 2.08 0.01 8.79
N LEU A 180 3.21 0.67 8.89
CA LEU A 180 4.04 0.56 10.09
C LEU A 180 3.42 1.43 11.19
N PRO A 181 3.03 0.84 12.32
CA PRO A 181 2.48 1.63 13.42
C PRO A 181 3.55 2.55 14.00
N PRO A 182 3.18 3.73 14.52
CA PRO A 182 4.08 4.57 15.28
C PRO A 182 4.73 3.79 16.42
N ILE A 183 5.91 4.20 16.84
CA ILE A 183 6.60 3.59 18.00
C ILE A 183 5.68 3.65 19.23
N ASP A 184 4.95 4.73 19.34
CA ASP A 184 4.04 5.04 20.44
C ASP A 184 2.58 4.61 20.21
N PHE A 185 2.29 3.73 19.22
CA PHE A 185 0.90 3.31 18.91
C PHE A 185 0.15 2.88 20.18
N PHE A 186 0.79 2.05 21.01
CA PHE A 186 0.17 1.61 22.27
C PHE A 186 0.12 2.73 23.32
N GLU A 187 0.94 3.77 23.22
CA GLU A 187 0.82 4.98 24.05
C GLU A 187 -0.49 5.73 23.77
N LYS A 188 -0.98 5.69 22.51
CA LYS A 188 -2.29 6.26 22.15
C LYS A 188 -3.44 5.62 22.89
N LEU A 189 -3.29 4.38 23.37
CA LEU A 189 -4.29 3.74 24.24
C LEU A 189 -4.43 4.46 25.57
N LYS A 190 -3.45 5.26 25.98
CA LYS A 190 -3.54 6.08 27.20
C LYS A 190 -4.59 7.19 27.09
N GLU A 191 -5.00 7.56 25.87
CA GLU A 191 -6.09 8.52 25.62
C GLU A 191 -7.45 7.94 26.03
N PHE A 192 -7.59 6.60 26.02
CA PHE A 192 -8.84 5.97 26.41
C PHE A 192 -9.02 5.90 27.93
N LYS A 193 -10.21 6.25 28.37
CA LYS A 193 -10.69 5.96 29.73
C LYS A 193 -10.99 4.47 29.87
N SER A 194 -11.63 3.88 28.85
CA SER A 194 -11.93 2.45 28.81
C SER A 194 -11.88 1.91 27.38
N ILE A 195 -11.43 0.68 27.21
CA ILE A 195 -11.47 -0.03 25.93
C ILE A 195 -12.75 -0.87 25.88
N LYS A 196 -13.58 -0.64 24.85
CA LYS A 196 -14.84 -1.35 24.65
C LYS A 196 -14.67 -2.63 23.85
N SER A 197 -13.89 -2.58 22.78
CA SER A 197 -13.68 -3.73 21.92
C SER A 197 -12.35 -3.68 21.21
N GLY A 198 -11.87 -4.86 20.84
CA GLY A 198 -10.83 -5.06 19.85
C GLY A 198 -11.42 -5.75 18.62
N ILE A 199 -10.94 -5.40 17.45
CA ILE A 199 -11.41 -5.91 16.17
C ILE A 199 -10.19 -6.43 15.43
N LEU A 200 -10.27 -7.65 14.91
CA LEU A 200 -9.25 -8.29 14.10
C LEU A 200 -9.80 -8.44 12.68
N TYR A 201 -9.02 -8.12 11.69
CA TYR A 201 -9.38 -8.22 10.29
C TYR A 201 -8.55 -9.29 9.62
N ILE A 202 -9.21 -10.18 8.89
CA ILE A 202 -8.61 -11.22 8.07
C ILE A 202 -9.18 -11.07 6.66
N ASN A 203 -8.30 -10.86 5.69
CA ASN A 203 -8.66 -10.80 4.28
C ASN A 203 -8.35 -12.17 3.68
N LYS A 204 -9.35 -12.84 3.15
CA LYS A 204 -9.24 -14.15 2.52
C LYS A 204 -9.37 -14.04 1.02
N SER A 205 -8.52 -14.76 0.31
CA SER A 205 -8.59 -14.99 -1.12
C SER A 205 -8.37 -16.47 -1.40
N GLU A 206 -8.84 -16.94 -2.55
CA GLU A 206 -8.92 -18.35 -3.01
C GLU A 206 -7.80 -19.33 -2.61
N LYS A 207 -6.64 -18.83 -2.13
CA LYS A 207 -5.45 -19.66 -1.88
C LYS A 207 -4.75 -19.38 -0.54
N THR A 208 -5.42 -18.72 0.39
CA THR A 208 -4.87 -18.53 1.73
C THR A 208 -5.16 -19.77 2.57
N GLU A 209 -4.14 -20.39 3.20
CA GLU A 209 -4.39 -21.52 4.10
C GLU A 209 -5.38 -21.14 5.21
N PRO A 210 -6.26 -22.10 5.61
CA PRO A 210 -7.21 -21.88 6.70
C PRO A 210 -6.46 -21.44 7.96
N THR A 211 -6.95 -20.41 8.62
CA THR A 211 -6.46 -20.07 9.95
C THR A 211 -7.22 -20.92 10.98
N ASP A 212 -6.51 -21.52 11.93
CA ASP A 212 -7.12 -22.32 13.00
C ASP A 212 -8.31 -21.63 13.72
N VAL A 213 -8.37 -20.29 13.63
CA VAL A 213 -9.39 -19.47 14.30
C VAL A 213 -10.73 -19.47 13.58
N ILE A 214 -10.76 -19.64 12.25
CA ILE A 214 -11.97 -19.54 11.42
C ILE A 214 -12.15 -20.74 10.50
N LYS A 215 -11.43 -21.84 10.76
CA LYS A 215 -11.42 -23.02 9.90
C LYS A 215 -12.82 -23.55 9.57
N GLY A 216 -13.70 -23.64 10.55
CA GLY A 216 -15.07 -24.09 10.31
C GLY A 216 -15.88 -23.16 9.41
N LEU A 217 -15.69 -21.84 9.54
CA LEU A 217 -16.32 -20.86 8.67
C LEU A 217 -15.76 -20.95 7.23
N GLU A 218 -14.45 -21.17 7.10
CA GLU A 218 -13.80 -21.34 5.80
C GLU A 218 -14.29 -22.59 5.07
N GLU A 219 -14.49 -23.70 5.80
CA GLU A 219 -15.05 -24.93 5.25
C GLU A 219 -16.48 -24.69 4.73
N GLU A 220 -17.35 -24.04 5.52
CA GLU A 220 -18.70 -23.69 5.10
C GLU A 220 -18.72 -22.78 3.86
N LEU A 221 -17.91 -21.73 3.83
CA LEU A 221 -17.88 -20.78 2.71
C LEU A 221 -17.35 -21.42 1.42
N ASN A 222 -16.40 -22.36 1.52
CA ASN A 222 -15.91 -23.12 0.38
C ASN A 222 -17.00 -24.04 -0.22
N ASP A 223 -17.88 -24.61 0.59
CA ASP A 223 -19.01 -25.40 0.11
C ASP A 223 -19.99 -24.59 -0.75
N TYR A 224 -20.00 -23.26 -0.59
CA TYR A 224 -20.76 -22.32 -1.41
C TYR A 224 -19.94 -21.59 -2.48
N GLU A 225 -18.70 -22.04 -2.76
CA GLU A 225 -17.78 -21.43 -3.73
C GLU A 225 -17.44 -19.96 -3.42
N ILE A 226 -17.60 -19.53 -2.17
CA ILE A 226 -17.24 -18.17 -1.73
C ILE A 226 -15.75 -18.16 -1.36
N THR A 227 -14.92 -17.61 -2.24
CA THR A 227 -13.45 -17.71 -2.13
C THR A 227 -12.76 -16.40 -1.77
N ASP A 228 -13.38 -15.25 -2.05
CA ASP A 228 -12.86 -13.91 -1.73
C ASP A 228 -13.78 -13.22 -0.71
N TYR A 229 -13.33 -13.07 0.54
CA TYR A 229 -14.11 -12.44 1.60
C TYR A 229 -13.23 -11.85 2.70
N ASP A 230 -13.81 -10.90 3.42
CA ASP A 230 -13.22 -10.31 4.62
C ASP A 230 -13.89 -10.84 5.88
N VAL A 231 -13.10 -11.23 6.88
CA VAL A 231 -13.60 -11.63 8.19
C VAL A 231 -13.27 -10.56 9.24
N GLU A 232 -14.28 -10.11 9.94
CA GLU A 232 -14.13 -9.22 11.09
C GLU A 232 -14.46 -9.97 12.39
N ILE A 233 -13.45 -10.18 13.25
CA ILE A 233 -13.62 -10.77 14.58
C ILE A 233 -13.66 -9.67 15.61
N LYS A 234 -14.83 -9.39 16.19
CA LYS A 234 -15.00 -8.37 17.23
C LYS A 234 -15.00 -8.97 18.64
N ILE A 235 -13.97 -8.68 19.41
CA ILE A 235 -13.83 -9.07 20.81
C ILE A 235 -14.36 -7.93 21.68
N LYS A 236 -15.54 -8.12 22.29
CA LYS A 236 -16.16 -7.11 23.16
C LYS A 236 -15.73 -7.31 24.62
N ASN A 237 -15.29 -6.23 25.25
CA ASN A 237 -15.04 -6.23 26.68
C ASN A 237 -16.37 -6.03 27.44
N LYS A 238 -16.75 -7.01 28.26
CA LYS A 238 -17.96 -6.95 29.08
C LYS A 238 -17.72 -6.33 30.47
N SER A 239 -16.44 -6.08 30.83
CA SER A 239 -16.12 -5.45 32.12
C SER A 239 -16.36 -3.94 32.05
N PRO A 240 -17.14 -3.36 32.99
CA PRO A 240 -17.40 -1.92 33.04
C PRO A 240 -16.14 -1.09 33.34
N LEU A 241 -15.12 -1.68 33.98
CA LEU A 241 -13.86 -1.01 34.32
C LEU A 241 -12.80 -1.07 33.20
N GLY A 242 -13.06 -1.83 32.13
CA GLY A 242 -12.17 -1.97 31.00
C GLY A 242 -10.81 -2.59 31.35
N ILE A 243 -10.48 -3.76 30.79
CA ILE A 243 -9.18 -4.42 31.02
C ILE A 243 -8.14 -3.83 30.05
N LYS A 244 -7.77 -2.56 30.26
CA LYS A 244 -6.86 -1.83 29.39
C LYS A 244 -5.53 -2.54 29.20
N LYS A 245 -4.89 -2.98 30.27
CA LYS A 245 -3.57 -3.62 30.25
C LYS A 245 -3.59 -4.99 29.55
N ALA A 246 -4.62 -5.81 29.80
CA ALA A 246 -4.75 -7.11 29.17
C ALA A 246 -5.04 -6.99 27.65
N PHE A 247 -5.87 -6.02 27.23
CA PHE A 247 -6.08 -5.72 25.81
C PHE A 247 -4.81 -5.24 25.14
N GLU A 248 -4.05 -4.35 25.77
CA GLU A 248 -2.77 -3.88 25.24
C GLU A 248 -1.79 -5.04 25.03
N GLN A 249 -1.64 -5.92 26.03
CA GLN A 249 -0.78 -7.10 25.93
C GLN A 249 -1.25 -8.06 24.85
N TYR A 250 -2.56 -8.30 24.76
CA TYR A 250 -3.14 -9.14 23.73
C TYR A 250 -2.84 -8.59 22.32
N PHE A 251 -3.07 -7.29 22.06
CA PHE A 251 -2.82 -6.71 20.74
C PHE A 251 -1.33 -6.57 20.41
N LYS A 252 -0.44 -6.42 21.39
CA LYS A 252 1.01 -6.56 21.17
C LYS A 252 1.34 -7.96 20.64
N ARG A 253 0.77 -9.00 21.26
CA ARG A 253 0.95 -10.38 20.83
C ARG A 253 0.32 -10.66 19.46
N VAL A 254 -0.86 -10.12 19.16
CA VAL A 254 -1.50 -10.19 17.84
C VAL A 254 -0.57 -9.63 16.77
N LYS A 255 0.06 -8.48 17.02
CA LYS A 255 1.05 -7.88 16.12
C LYS A 255 2.26 -8.79 15.91
N GLU A 256 2.77 -9.41 16.95
CA GLU A 256 3.93 -10.32 16.88
C GLU A 256 3.61 -11.60 16.11
N LEU A 257 2.43 -12.16 16.30
CA LEU A 257 2.00 -13.41 15.67
C LEU A 257 1.69 -13.27 14.18
N GLN A 258 1.39 -12.07 13.70
CA GLN A 258 1.09 -11.74 12.29
C GLN A 258 0.01 -12.64 11.63
N LYS A 259 -0.90 -13.18 12.43
CA LYS A 259 -2.00 -14.04 11.97
C LYS A 259 -3.18 -13.25 11.37
N TYR A 260 -3.16 -11.93 11.47
CA TYR A 260 -4.24 -11.04 11.07
C TYR A 260 -3.69 -9.91 10.19
N ASP A 261 -4.45 -9.51 9.19
CA ASP A 261 -4.03 -8.47 8.25
C ASP A 261 -4.04 -7.09 8.87
N SER A 262 -4.97 -6.84 9.78
CA SER A 262 -5.06 -5.59 10.52
C SER A 262 -5.84 -5.78 11.81
N TYR A 263 -5.82 -4.76 12.67
CA TYR A 263 -6.62 -4.74 13.88
C TYR A 263 -7.09 -3.32 14.20
N ALA A 264 -8.16 -3.23 15.01
CA ALA A 264 -8.64 -1.96 15.54
C ALA A 264 -8.93 -2.06 17.02
N ILE A 265 -8.84 -0.95 17.72
CA ILE A 265 -9.21 -0.83 19.13
C ILE A 265 -10.23 0.29 19.27
N GLU A 266 -11.37 -0.03 19.83
CA GLU A 266 -12.47 0.90 20.07
C GLU A 266 -12.64 1.13 21.57
N GLY A 267 -12.76 2.38 21.97
CA GLY A 267 -12.90 2.73 23.38
C GLY A 267 -13.53 4.10 23.60
N VAL A 268 -13.73 4.43 24.85
CA VAL A 268 -14.17 5.75 25.29
C VAL A 268 -12.96 6.55 25.71
N THR A 269 -12.77 7.72 25.13
CA THR A 269 -11.69 8.63 25.49
C THR A 269 -11.93 9.26 26.87
N LYS A 270 -10.90 9.88 27.44
CA LYS A 270 -11.00 10.61 28.71
C LYS A 270 -12.02 11.74 28.69
N VAL A 271 -12.28 12.30 27.48
CA VAL A 271 -13.30 13.34 27.28
C VAL A 271 -14.69 12.78 26.95
N GLY A 272 -14.88 11.45 27.02
CA GLY A 272 -16.19 10.80 26.87
C GLY A 272 -16.58 10.43 25.44
N SER A 273 -15.82 10.80 24.41
CA SER A 273 -16.11 10.43 23.03
C SER A 273 -15.73 8.97 22.74
N VAL A 274 -16.51 8.30 21.89
CA VAL A 274 -16.14 6.98 21.36
C VAL A 274 -15.17 7.17 20.21
N LYS A 275 -14.02 6.49 20.27
CA LYS A 275 -12.98 6.56 19.22
C LYS A 275 -12.55 5.14 18.83
N LYS A 276 -12.39 4.92 17.55
CA LYS A 276 -11.78 3.71 16.97
C LYS A 276 -10.40 4.09 16.45
N ILE A 277 -9.38 3.33 16.83
CA ILE A 277 -8.02 3.50 16.33
C ILE A 277 -7.56 2.22 15.63
N THR A 278 -6.90 2.39 14.51
CA THR A 278 -6.28 1.31 13.73
C THR A 278 -4.82 1.65 13.49
N PRO A 279 -3.93 0.69 13.19
CA PRO A 279 -2.58 1.00 12.72
C PRO A 279 -2.59 1.91 11.50
N ASP A 280 -3.59 1.76 10.61
CA ASP A 280 -3.74 2.58 9.42
C ASP A 280 -4.08 4.04 9.73
N THR A 281 -4.81 4.29 10.83
CA THR A 281 -5.11 5.65 11.31
C THR A 281 -3.86 6.36 11.82
N PHE A 282 -2.89 5.60 12.29
CA PHE A 282 -1.63 6.08 12.86
C PHE A 282 -0.44 5.42 12.17
N THR A 283 -0.25 5.75 10.89
CA THR A 283 0.96 5.35 10.18
C THR A 283 2.17 6.03 10.81
N ARG A 284 3.27 5.29 10.97
CA ARG A 284 4.54 5.89 11.39
C ARG A 284 4.94 6.98 10.40
N GLU A 285 5.20 8.16 10.92
CA GLU A 285 5.61 9.33 10.15
C GLU A 285 7.01 9.76 10.57
N PHE A 286 7.79 10.18 9.60
CA PHE A 286 9.09 10.83 9.80
C PHE A 286 8.95 12.27 9.35
N GLU A 287 9.26 13.20 10.24
CA GLU A 287 9.19 14.65 9.93
C GLU A 287 10.59 15.17 9.60
N VAL A 288 10.70 15.86 8.48
CA VAL A 288 11.95 16.47 8.00
C VAL A 288 11.71 17.91 7.54
N LEU A 289 12.78 18.73 7.56
CA LEU A 289 12.76 20.09 7.04
C LEU A 289 13.38 20.12 5.65
N ILE A 290 12.60 20.48 4.64
CA ILE A 290 13.01 20.56 3.24
C ILE A 290 13.07 22.01 2.79
N GLU A 291 14.10 22.37 2.06
CA GLU A 291 14.27 23.71 1.49
C GLU A 291 13.33 23.93 0.29
N LYS A 292 12.85 25.17 0.19
CA LYS A 292 12.11 25.64 -0.99
C LYS A 292 13.04 26.47 -1.86
N ASN A 293 12.88 26.29 -3.18
CA ASN A 293 13.54 27.17 -4.14
C ASN A 293 12.86 28.56 -4.18
N SER A 294 13.39 29.44 -5.02
CA SER A 294 12.84 30.80 -5.19
C SER A 294 11.39 30.85 -5.66
N SER A 295 10.93 29.80 -6.37
CA SER A 295 9.55 29.65 -6.84
C SER A 295 8.64 29.00 -5.79
N GLY A 296 9.12 28.74 -4.56
CA GLY A 296 8.36 28.13 -3.48
C GLY A 296 8.19 26.59 -3.62
N LEU A 297 8.81 25.97 -4.61
CA LEU A 297 8.76 24.53 -4.82
C LEU A 297 9.77 23.81 -3.90
N LEU A 298 9.40 22.65 -3.42
CA LEU A 298 10.25 21.81 -2.58
C LEU A 298 11.42 21.22 -3.37
N ASN A 299 12.57 21.15 -2.71
CA ASN A 299 13.76 20.51 -3.28
C ASN A 299 13.56 18.98 -3.32
N GLN A 300 13.25 18.46 -4.51
CA GLN A 300 12.98 17.02 -4.72
C GLN A 300 14.21 16.14 -4.44
N ILE A 301 15.42 16.63 -4.71
CA ILE A 301 16.67 15.91 -4.44
C ILE A 301 16.82 15.74 -2.93
N GLN A 302 16.64 16.81 -2.18
CA GLN A 302 16.73 16.77 -0.71
C GLN A 302 15.68 15.84 -0.09
N ILE A 303 14.46 15.75 -0.66
CA ILE A 303 13.43 14.79 -0.22
C ILE A 303 13.95 13.35 -0.32
N VAL A 304 14.54 13.00 -1.48
CA VAL A 304 15.11 11.66 -1.70
C VAL A 304 16.27 11.39 -0.75
N GLU A 305 17.17 12.36 -0.55
CA GLU A 305 18.30 12.23 0.37
C GLU A 305 17.84 11.98 1.82
N GLU A 306 16.83 12.69 2.28
CA GLU A 306 16.28 12.49 3.63
C GLU A 306 15.61 11.11 3.78
N MET A 307 14.87 10.64 2.76
CA MET A 307 14.33 9.28 2.75
C MET A 307 15.46 8.24 2.80
N GLN A 308 16.54 8.43 2.04
CA GLN A 308 17.70 7.53 2.06
C GLN A 308 18.40 7.52 3.42
N LYS A 309 18.52 8.67 4.09
CA LYS A 309 19.07 8.75 5.45
C LYS A 309 18.25 7.94 6.44
N ILE A 310 16.91 8.02 6.35
CA ILE A 310 16.01 7.22 7.20
C ILE A 310 16.22 5.72 6.93
N ILE A 311 16.23 5.30 5.66
CA ILE A 311 16.41 3.90 5.27
C ILE A 311 17.73 3.32 5.78
N ASN A 312 18.81 4.10 5.69
CA ASN A 312 20.17 3.66 6.05
C ASN A 312 20.53 3.89 7.53
N SER A 313 19.60 4.32 8.35
CA SER A 313 19.82 4.62 9.77
C SER A 313 19.04 3.66 10.68
N LYS A 314 19.40 3.67 11.98
CA LYS A 314 18.63 3.00 13.03
C LYS A 314 17.18 3.52 13.18
N ALA A 315 16.83 4.63 12.55
CA ALA A 315 15.45 5.11 12.47
C ALA A 315 14.58 4.25 11.54
N ASN A 316 15.19 3.46 10.65
CA ASN A 316 14.49 2.46 9.84
C ASN A 316 13.87 1.41 10.77
N PRO A 317 12.53 1.29 10.82
CA PRO A 317 11.86 0.37 11.74
C PRO A 317 12.06 -1.11 11.38
N LEU A 318 12.54 -1.38 10.16
CA LEU A 318 12.84 -2.73 9.65
C LEU A 318 14.35 -2.97 9.58
N TYR A 319 15.14 -2.00 10.06
CA TYR A 319 16.59 -2.13 10.11
C TYR A 319 16.99 -3.22 11.10
N ASN A 320 17.75 -4.19 10.62
CA ASN A 320 18.25 -5.29 11.43
C ASN A 320 19.76 -5.41 11.17
N ASP A 321 20.58 -5.05 12.16
CA ASP A 321 22.05 -5.08 12.07
C ASP A 321 22.60 -6.49 11.80
N GLU A 322 21.85 -7.55 12.15
CA GLU A 322 22.34 -8.93 12.10
C GLU A 322 21.74 -9.78 10.97
N LYS A 323 20.73 -9.26 10.24
CA LYS A 323 20.05 -10.02 9.20
C LYS A 323 19.95 -9.23 7.91
N GLU A 324 20.98 -9.25 7.09
CA GLU A 324 20.72 -9.35 5.66
C GLU A 324 19.69 -10.47 5.50
N ASN A 325 18.60 -10.18 4.82
CA ASN A 325 17.50 -11.13 4.67
C ASN A 325 17.98 -12.30 3.76
N THR A 326 18.91 -13.10 4.32
CA THR A 326 19.58 -14.22 3.64
C THR A 326 18.58 -15.20 3.05
N PHE A 327 17.41 -15.32 3.69
CA PHE A 327 16.33 -16.15 3.21
C PHE A 327 15.76 -15.62 1.88
N SER A 328 15.47 -14.32 1.79
CA SER A 328 14.92 -13.71 0.56
C SER A 328 15.92 -13.75 -0.60
N SER A 329 17.22 -13.56 -0.34
CA SER A 329 18.26 -13.62 -1.38
C SER A 329 18.49 -15.04 -1.92
N THR A 330 18.20 -16.06 -1.13
CA THR A 330 18.34 -17.48 -1.54
C THR A 330 17.34 -17.90 -2.61
N TYR A 331 16.21 -17.19 -2.68
CA TYR A 331 15.09 -17.50 -3.58
C TYR A 331 14.89 -16.43 -4.66
N LEU A 332 15.91 -15.65 -5.03
CA LEU A 332 15.84 -14.77 -6.18
C LEU A 332 16.05 -15.54 -7.47
N LEU A 333 15.39 -15.13 -8.55
CA LEU A 333 15.71 -15.60 -9.89
C LEU A 333 17.05 -15.02 -10.33
N LYS A 334 17.88 -15.86 -10.94
CA LYS A 334 19.19 -15.43 -11.46
C LYS A 334 19.04 -14.66 -12.78
N GLU A 335 18.13 -15.11 -13.62
CA GLU A 335 17.85 -14.50 -14.92
C GLU A 335 16.36 -14.17 -15.01
N VAL A 336 16.06 -12.96 -15.42
CA VAL A 336 14.69 -12.42 -15.56
C VAL A 336 14.39 -12.06 -17.03
N SER A 337 15.35 -12.28 -17.95
CA SER A 337 15.21 -11.95 -19.37
C SER A 337 14.09 -12.71 -20.06
N ASP A 338 13.89 -13.98 -19.69
CA ASP A 338 12.97 -14.89 -20.39
C ASP A 338 11.50 -14.54 -20.17
N ILE A 339 11.18 -13.89 -19.04
CA ILE A 339 9.79 -13.47 -18.73
C ILE A 339 9.36 -12.24 -19.51
N GLN A 340 10.30 -11.46 -20.07
CA GLN A 340 9.96 -10.20 -20.74
C GLN A 340 9.05 -10.43 -21.95
N ASN A 341 9.26 -11.47 -22.72
CA ASN A 341 8.41 -11.80 -23.87
C ASN A 341 6.96 -12.11 -23.47
N GLU A 342 6.76 -12.74 -22.33
CA GLU A 342 5.41 -13.04 -21.83
C GLU A 342 4.73 -11.79 -21.26
N ILE A 343 5.50 -10.96 -20.55
CA ILE A 343 5.02 -9.65 -20.11
C ILE A 343 4.63 -8.77 -21.29
N ASP A 344 5.42 -8.74 -22.36
CA ASP A 344 5.14 -7.94 -23.55
C ASP A 344 3.86 -8.41 -24.27
N LYS A 345 3.55 -9.72 -24.25
CA LYS A 345 2.25 -10.23 -24.70
C LYS A 345 1.10 -9.69 -23.84
N ILE A 346 1.27 -9.62 -22.54
CA ILE A 346 0.25 -9.03 -21.65
C ILE A 346 0.11 -7.54 -21.94
N LEU A 347 1.24 -6.84 -22.12
CA LEU A 347 1.25 -5.41 -22.43
C LEU A 347 0.57 -5.09 -23.75
N SER A 348 0.74 -5.92 -24.79
CA SER A 348 0.04 -5.76 -26.06
C SER A 348 -1.49 -5.82 -25.95
N GLY A 349 -2.01 -6.43 -24.89
CA GLY A 349 -3.44 -6.43 -24.56
C GLY A 349 -3.96 -5.05 -24.15
N TYR A 350 -3.08 -4.19 -23.64
CA TYR A 350 -3.44 -2.80 -23.27
C TYR A 350 -3.49 -1.87 -24.48
N ASP A 351 -2.87 -2.21 -25.60
CA ASP A 351 -2.89 -1.39 -26.84
C ASP A 351 -4.23 -1.50 -27.59
N LYS A 352 -5.09 -2.45 -27.22
CA LYS A 352 -6.42 -2.57 -27.82
C LYS A 352 -7.34 -1.49 -27.24
N PRO A 353 -8.07 -0.73 -28.08
CA PRO A 353 -9.03 0.25 -27.60
C PRO A 353 -10.03 -0.46 -26.68
N GLN A 354 -10.15 0.07 -25.46
CA GLN A 354 -11.21 -0.41 -24.54
C GLN A 354 -12.54 -0.08 -25.20
N LYS A 355 -13.39 -1.09 -25.40
CA LYS A 355 -14.78 -0.87 -25.81
C LYS A 355 -15.40 0.14 -24.86
N THR A 356 -16.01 1.17 -25.40
CA THR A 356 -16.78 2.15 -24.64
C THR A 356 -17.89 1.46 -23.85
N GLU A 357 -18.41 2.09 -22.81
CA GLU A 357 -19.53 1.52 -22.07
C GLU A 357 -20.74 1.28 -22.99
N GLU A 358 -20.96 2.18 -23.95
CA GLU A 358 -21.97 2.03 -25.00
C GLU A 358 -21.77 0.77 -25.86
N GLU A 359 -20.52 0.48 -26.28
CA GLU A 359 -20.21 -0.74 -27.04
C GLU A 359 -20.33 -2.03 -26.20
N LYS A 360 -20.20 -1.92 -24.88
CA LYS A 360 -20.43 -3.06 -23.95
C LYS A 360 -21.90 -3.31 -23.74
N ASP A 361 -22.68 -2.25 -23.65
CA ASP A 361 -24.15 -2.36 -23.49
C ASP A 361 -24.81 -2.84 -24.78
N GLU A 362 -24.40 -2.36 -25.95
CA GLU A 362 -24.80 -2.91 -27.25
C GLU A 362 -24.42 -4.39 -27.43
N ALA A 363 -23.24 -4.81 -26.92
CA ALA A 363 -22.83 -6.21 -26.98
C ALA A 363 -23.63 -7.10 -26.02
N ARG A 364 -24.09 -6.54 -24.87
CA ARG A 364 -24.99 -7.24 -23.95
C ARG A 364 -26.39 -7.39 -24.52
N GLU A 365 -26.96 -6.30 -25.09
CA GLU A 365 -28.26 -6.36 -25.75
C GLU A 365 -28.29 -7.36 -26.90
N LYS A 366 -27.23 -7.43 -27.70
CA LYS A 366 -27.13 -8.44 -28.78
C LYS A 366 -27.05 -9.86 -28.26
N ALA A 367 -26.33 -10.09 -27.14
CA ALA A 367 -26.22 -11.41 -26.53
C ALA A 367 -27.53 -11.86 -25.85
N GLU A 368 -28.38 -10.92 -25.36
CA GLU A 368 -29.67 -11.22 -24.78
C GLU A 368 -30.74 -11.46 -25.85
N VAL A 369 -30.55 -10.99 -27.09
CA VAL A 369 -31.48 -11.25 -28.21
C VAL A 369 -31.17 -12.58 -28.92
N GLU A 370 -29.94 -13.11 -28.81
CA GLU A 370 -29.50 -14.38 -29.38
C GLU A 370 -29.65 -15.58 -28.41
N ALA A 371 -30.04 -15.36 -27.16
CA ALA A 371 -30.30 -16.40 -26.15
C ALA A 371 -31.79 -16.65 -25.95
#